data_269702b30269a7d0929580dcbf6ae3ac
#
_entry.id   269702b30269a7d0929580dcbf6ae3ac
#
_cell.length_a   1.000
_cell.length_b   1.000
_cell.length_c   1.000
_cell.angle_alpha   90.00
_cell.angle_beta   90.00
_cell.angle_gamma   90.00
#
_symmetry.space_group_name_H-M   'P 1'
#
loop_
_entity.id
_entity.type
_entity.pdbx_description
1 polymer ?
#
loop_
_entity_poly.entity_id
_entity_poly.type
_entity_poly.pdbx_seq_one_letter_code
_entity_poly.pdbx_strand_id
1 'polypeptide(L)'
;MRFATFERDPTLLDAVVVATAIHNGHDLRPAVETHLALDPATRLREEDPFTDFFAAAFPASAIVHRSRFEVDLNRPREIAVYEDAEESWGLEVWASPLPARIREESLRLYDRFYNDLRSWLD
;
A
#
# COMPACT_ATOMS: atom_id res chain seq x y z
N MET A 1 -8.63 -11.42 -1.52
CA MET A 1 -7.73 -10.38 -2.10
C MET A 1 -6.43 -10.35 -1.33
N ARG A 2 -5.32 -10.51 -2.04
CA ARG A 2 -4.00 -10.54 -1.44
C ARG A 2 -3.50 -9.11 -1.21
N PHE A 3 -2.95 -8.82 -0.03
CA PHE A 3 -2.40 -7.49 0.25
C PHE A 3 -1.06 -7.27 -0.46
N ALA A 4 -0.16 -8.23 -0.35
CA ALA A 4 1.17 -8.13 -0.95
C ALA A 4 1.67 -9.49 -1.42
N THR A 5 2.60 -9.47 -2.35
CA THR A 5 3.35 -10.64 -2.80
C THR A 5 4.81 -10.45 -2.45
N PHE A 6 5.39 -11.43 -1.76
CA PHE A 6 6.81 -11.49 -1.42
C PHE A 6 7.45 -12.59 -2.26
N GLU A 7 8.44 -12.24 -3.06
CA GLU A 7 9.12 -13.18 -3.93
C GLU A 7 10.63 -13.11 -3.75
N ARG A 8 11.26 -14.25 -3.77
CA ARG A 8 12.72 -14.37 -3.70
C ARG A 8 13.16 -15.44 -4.69
N ASP A 9 14.17 -15.14 -5.48
CA ASP A 9 14.80 -16.12 -6.36
C ASP A 9 15.45 -17.21 -5.48
N PRO A 10 14.99 -18.47 -5.55
CA PRO A 10 15.51 -19.54 -4.70
C PRO A 10 16.95 -19.93 -5.03
N THR A 11 17.48 -19.49 -6.17
CA THR A 11 18.88 -19.76 -6.55
C THR A 11 19.85 -18.75 -5.94
N LEU A 12 19.34 -17.64 -5.37
CA LEU A 12 20.14 -16.60 -4.75
C LEU A 12 19.85 -16.58 -3.25
N LEU A 13 20.70 -17.26 -2.49
CA LEU A 13 20.51 -17.42 -1.05
C LEU A 13 20.72 -16.13 -0.26
N ASP A 14 21.55 -15.22 -0.78
CA ASP A 14 21.90 -13.96 -0.13
C ASP A 14 21.56 -12.77 -1.03
N ALA A 15 20.29 -12.38 -1.03
CA ALA A 15 19.87 -11.15 -1.71
C ALA A 15 20.34 -9.95 -0.87
N VAL A 16 21.26 -9.15 -1.41
CA VAL A 16 21.75 -7.93 -0.76
C VAL A 16 20.77 -6.77 -0.93
N VAL A 17 19.98 -6.80 -2.00
CA VAL A 17 18.99 -5.76 -2.31
C VAL A 17 17.61 -6.38 -2.40
N VAL A 18 16.67 -5.78 -1.67
CA VAL A 18 15.26 -6.10 -1.75
C VAL A 18 14.53 -4.89 -2.34
N ALA A 19 13.80 -5.10 -3.41
CA ALA A 19 13.00 -4.06 -4.03
C ALA A 19 11.56 -4.13 -3.52
N THR A 20 10.97 -2.97 -3.25
CA THR A 20 9.57 -2.90 -2.84
C THR A 20 8.78 -1.98 -3.77
N ALA A 21 7.57 -2.40 -4.13
CA ALA A 21 6.61 -1.60 -4.87
C ALA A 21 5.37 -1.40 -3.98
N ILE A 22 5.51 -0.51 -3.00
CA ILE A 22 4.51 -0.33 -1.95
C ILE A 22 3.32 0.52 -2.38
N HIS A 23 3.43 1.25 -3.47
CA HIS A 23 2.35 2.08 -4.03
C HIS A 23 1.84 1.58 -5.39
N ASN A 24 2.24 0.38 -5.80
CA ASN A 24 1.82 -0.21 -7.07
C ASN A 24 0.33 -0.53 -7.11
N GLY A 25 -0.28 -0.79 -5.96
CA GLY A 25 -1.62 -1.35 -5.87
C GLY A 25 -2.75 -0.38 -6.16
N HIS A 26 -3.85 -0.93 -6.65
CA HIS A 26 -5.08 -0.21 -6.95
C HIS A 26 -6.29 -0.80 -6.20
N ASP A 27 -6.15 -1.98 -5.62
CA ASP A 27 -7.24 -2.67 -4.92
C ASP A 27 -7.62 -1.95 -3.62
N LEU A 28 -8.92 -1.99 -3.31
CA LEU A 28 -9.49 -1.42 -2.10
C LEU A 28 -10.48 -2.40 -1.48
N ARG A 29 -10.59 -2.36 -0.14
CA ARG A 29 -11.74 -2.98 0.50
C ARG A 29 -13.00 -2.19 0.13
N PRO A 30 -14.14 -2.86 -0.15
CA PRO A 30 -15.39 -2.17 -0.44
C PRO A 30 -15.80 -1.14 0.62
N ALA A 31 -15.54 -1.43 1.89
CA ALA A 31 -15.84 -0.51 2.98
C ALA A 31 -15.06 0.80 2.91
N VAL A 32 -13.84 0.77 2.38
CA VAL A 32 -13.04 1.99 2.14
C VAL A 32 -13.53 2.71 0.90
N GLU A 33 -13.77 1.98 -0.17
CA GLU A 33 -14.18 2.53 -1.46
C GLU A 33 -15.45 3.37 -1.36
N THR A 34 -16.41 2.95 -0.54
CA THR A 34 -17.66 3.68 -0.36
C THR A 34 -17.50 5.07 0.23
N HIS A 35 -16.40 5.36 0.90
CA HIS A 35 -16.12 6.67 1.49
C HIS A 35 -15.24 7.57 0.64
N LEU A 36 -14.69 7.05 -0.48
CA LEU A 36 -13.77 7.82 -1.31
C LEU A 36 -14.48 8.90 -2.11
N ALA A 37 -13.84 10.08 -2.19
CA ALA A 37 -14.20 11.14 -3.12
C ALA A 37 -13.49 10.97 -4.47
N LEU A 38 -12.38 10.26 -4.51
CA LEU A 38 -11.58 10.08 -5.71
C LEU A 38 -12.19 9.02 -6.63
N ASP A 39 -12.33 9.36 -7.90
CA ASP A 39 -12.72 8.38 -8.93
C ASP A 39 -11.53 7.44 -9.25
N PRO A 40 -11.81 6.27 -9.86
CA PRO A 40 -10.75 5.30 -10.14
C PRO A 40 -9.63 5.83 -11.04
N ALA A 41 -9.92 6.70 -11.99
CA ALA A 41 -8.92 7.25 -12.88
C ALA A 41 -7.96 8.22 -12.15
N THR A 42 -8.51 9.08 -11.29
CA THR A 42 -7.73 9.98 -10.45
C THR A 42 -6.87 9.18 -9.49
N ARG A 43 -7.44 8.15 -8.85
CA ARG A 43 -6.67 7.27 -7.98
C ARG A 43 -5.50 6.62 -8.70
N LEU A 44 -5.77 6.03 -9.86
CA LEU A 44 -4.75 5.33 -10.64
C LEU A 44 -3.61 6.27 -11.01
N ARG A 45 -3.91 7.51 -11.36
CA ARG A 45 -2.90 8.52 -11.68
C ARG A 45 -2.01 8.87 -10.50
N GLU A 46 -2.58 8.91 -9.29
CA GLU A 46 -1.86 9.32 -8.08
C GLU A 46 -1.24 8.12 -7.31
N GLU A 47 -1.61 6.92 -7.66
CA GLU A 47 -0.90 5.70 -7.29
C GLU A 47 0.34 5.59 -8.18
N ASP A 48 1.24 4.67 -7.86
CA ASP A 48 2.42 4.42 -8.70
C ASP A 48 2.22 3.10 -9.48
N PRO A 49 1.30 3.08 -10.45
CA PRO A 49 0.98 1.86 -11.18
C PRO A 49 2.20 1.38 -11.98
N PHE A 50 2.28 0.06 -12.14
CA PHE A 50 3.34 -0.60 -12.92
C PHE A 50 4.74 -0.55 -12.31
N THR A 51 4.90 -0.06 -11.08
CA THR A 51 6.18 -0.12 -10.36
C THR A 51 6.56 -1.55 -9.97
N ASP A 52 5.60 -2.48 -9.99
CA ASP A 52 5.86 -3.91 -9.86
C ASP A 52 6.82 -4.43 -10.92
N PHE A 53 6.76 -3.89 -12.12
CA PHE A 53 7.66 -4.24 -13.21
C PHE A 53 9.14 -4.00 -12.84
N PHE A 54 9.42 -2.86 -12.20
CA PHE A 54 10.78 -2.56 -11.76
C PHE A 54 11.19 -3.40 -10.56
N ALA A 55 10.30 -3.55 -9.58
CA ALA A 55 10.59 -4.34 -8.38
C ALA A 55 10.84 -5.81 -8.70
N ALA A 56 10.04 -6.38 -9.60
CA ALA A 56 10.17 -7.79 -10.00
C ALA A 56 11.46 -8.11 -10.75
N ALA A 57 12.17 -7.10 -11.24
CA ALA A 57 13.50 -7.30 -11.86
C ALA A 57 14.59 -7.62 -10.84
N PHE A 58 14.34 -7.44 -9.54
CA PHE A 58 15.28 -7.72 -8.47
C PHE A 58 15.11 -9.15 -7.96
N PRO A 59 16.19 -9.78 -7.43
CA PRO A 59 16.14 -11.15 -6.91
C PRO A 59 15.16 -11.36 -5.75
N ALA A 60 14.91 -10.30 -4.98
CA ALA A 60 13.92 -10.31 -3.90
C ALA A 60 13.04 -9.08 -4.01
N SER A 61 11.74 -9.27 -3.95
CA SER A 61 10.78 -8.17 -4.09
C SER A 61 9.56 -8.35 -3.21
N ALA A 62 8.99 -7.23 -2.79
CA ALA A 62 7.69 -7.16 -2.13
C ALA A 62 6.80 -6.20 -2.91
N ILE A 63 5.69 -6.70 -3.41
CA ILE A 63 4.77 -5.94 -4.26
C ILE A 63 3.43 -5.86 -3.55
N VAL A 64 2.97 -4.64 -3.29
CA VAL A 64 1.70 -4.37 -2.61
C VAL A 64 0.60 -4.18 -3.65
N HIS A 65 -0.53 -4.83 -3.44
CA HIS A 65 -1.67 -4.81 -4.37
C HIS A 65 -2.76 -3.82 -3.95
N ARG A 66 -2.75 -3.38 -2.69
CA ARG A 66 -3.70 -2.41 -2.17
C ARG A 66 -3.27 -1.00 -2.44
N SER A 67 -4.25 -0.14 -2.70
CA SER A 67 -4.04 1.29 -2.95
C SER A 67 -3.43 2.00 -1.73
N ARG A 68 -2.56 2.97 -1.98
CA ARG A 68 -2.04 3.87 -0.96
C ARG A 68 -3.15 4.68 -0.27
N PHE A 69 -4.29 4.83 -0.94
CA PHE A 69 -5.43 5.55 -0.38
C PHE A 69 -6.20 4.72 0.66
N GLU A 70 -5.94 3.43 0.72
CA GLU A 70 -6.41 2.61 1.84
C GLU A 70 -5.48 2.75 3.05
N VAL A 71 -4.19 2.58 2.83
CA VAL A 71 -3.15 2.81 3.83
C VAL A 71 -1.82 3.07 3.12
N ASP A 72 -1.15 4.14 3.49
CA ASP A 72 0.13 4.51 2.87
C ASP A 72 1.30 3.91 3.67
N LEU A 73 1.90 2.89 3.09
CA LEU A 73 3.01 2.16 3.71
C LEU A 73 4.32 2.96 3.73
N ASN A 74 4.38 4.10 3.05
CA ASN A 74 5.55 4.98 3.04
C ASN A 74 5.45 6.10 4.09
N ARG A 75 4.55 5.96 5.04
CA ARG A 75 4.36 6.94 6.12
C ARG A 75 4.44 6.28 7.48
N PRO A 76 4.76 7.04 8.53
CA PRO A 76 4.59 6.53 9.88
C PRO A 76 3.16 6.08 10.13
N ARG A 77 2.99 5.08 10.98
CA ARG A 77 1.67 4.47 11.25
C ARG A 77 0.60 5.49 11.62
N GLU A 78 0.97 6.49 12.39
CA GLU A 78 0.05 7.50 12.93
C GLU A 78 -0.61 8.35 11.84
N ILE A 79 0.05 8.48 10.68
CA ILE A 79 -0.44 9.28 9.55
C ILE A 79 -0.54 8.45 8.26
N ALA A 80 -0.58 7.13 8.38
CA ALA A 80 -0.62 6.23 7.23
C ALA A 80 -1.99 6.19 6.54
N VAL A 81 -3.05 6.58 7.22
CA VAL A 81 -4.38 6.82 6.61
C VAL A 81 -4.56 8.32 6.50
N TYR A 82 -4.73 8.81 5.28
CA TYR A 82 -4.89 10.25 5.04
C TYR A 82 -6.16 10.75 5.74
N GLU A 83 -6.06 11.87 6.46
CA GLU A 83 -7.20 12.48 7.14
C GLU A 83 -7.64 13.78 6.47
N ASP A 84 -6.69 14.59 6.05
CA ASP A 84 -6.98 15.86 5.39
C ASP A 84 -6.22 16.01 4.06
N ALA A 85 -6.60 17.04 3.29
CA ALA A 85 -6.04 17.27 1.97
C ALA A 85 -4.55 17.63 2.00
N GLU A 86 -4.03 18.17 3.09
CA GLU A 86 -2.61 18.51 3.19
C GLU A 86 -1.74 17.24 3.22
N GLU A 87 -2.22 16.19 3.85
CA GLU A 87 -1.52 14.90 3.89
C GLU A 87 -1.46 14.22 2.53
N SER A 88 -2.36 14.58 1.62
CA SER A 88 -2.49 14.00 0.28
C SER A 88 -2.31 15.05 -0.82
N TRP A 89 -1.33 15.93 -0.63
CA TRP A 89 -0.91 16.97 -1.59
C TRP A 89 -2.06 17.75 -2.24
N GLY A 90 -3.07 18.05 -1.44
CA GLY A 90 -4.23 18.86 -1.87
C GLY A 90 -5.41 18.06 -2.39
N LEU A 91 -5.33 16.73 -2.45
CA LEU A 91 -6.45 15.90 -2.87
C LEU A 91 -7.45 15.74 -1.75
N GLU A 92 -8.72 15.87 -2.06
CA GLU A 92 -9.80 15.44 -1.17
C GLU A 92 -10.03 13.95 -1.35
N VAL A 93 -9.50 13.16 -0.43
CA VAL A 93 -9.56 11.70 -0.52
C VAL A 93 -10.94 11.18 -0.13
N TRP A 94 -11.57 11.78 0.89
CA TRP A 94 -12.80 11.26 1.48
C TRP A 94 -13.99 12.15 1.16
N ALA A 95 -15.06 11.55 0.64
CA ALA A 95 -16.35 12.22 0.43
C ALA A 95 -17.11 12.43 1.76
N SER A 96 -16.83 11.58 2.74
CA SER A 96 -17.36 11.65 4.10
C SER A 96 -16.29 11.19 5.08
N PRO A 97 -16.30 11.61 6.34
CA PRO A 97 -15.30 11.19 7.32
C PRO A 97 -15.22 9.67 7.40
N LEU A 98 -14.00 9.15 7.36
CA LEU A 98 -13.79 7.72 7.44
C LEU A 98 -14.11 7.23 8.86
N PRO A 99 -15.02 6.26 9.03
CA PRO A 99 -15.33 5.72 10.35
C PRO A 99 -14.07 5.17 11.04
N ALA A 100 -13.98 5.40 12.35
CA ALA A 100 -12.83 4.98 13.16
C ALA A 100 -12.54 3.49 13.01
N ARG A 101 -13.57 2.66 12.94
CA ARG A 101 -13.43 1.21 12.78
C ARG A 101 -12.73 0.85 11.46
N ILE A 102 -13.12 1.52 10.38
CA ILE A 102 -12.54 1.26 9.05
C ILE A 102 -11.09 1.73 9.03
N ARG A 103 -10.81 2.87 9.64
CA ARG A 103 -9.45 3.40 9.79
C ARG A 103 -8.57 2.41 10.57
N GLU A 104 -9.05 1.89 11.68
CA GLU A 104 -8.33 0.90 12.48
C GLU A 104 -8.04 -0.39 11.70
N GLU A 105 -8.99 -0.85 10.91
CA GLU A 105 -8.78 -2.02 10.04
C GLU A 105 -7.67 -1.77 9.02
N SER A 106 -7.61 -0.56 8.44
CA SER A 106 -6.52 -0.18 7.55
C SER A 106 -5.16 -0.15 8.26
N LEU A 107 -5.12 0.36 9.49
CA LEU A 107 -3.89 0.37 10.29
C LEU A 107 -3.43 -1.04 10.68
N ARG A 108 -4.35 -1.99 10.87
CA ARG A 108 -3.98 -3.40 11.07
C ARG A 108 -3.34 -4.01 9.83
N LEU A 109 -3.74 -3.59 8.64
CA LEU A 109 -3.08 -4.02 7.41
C LEU A 109 -1.66 -3.47 7.32
N TYR A 110 -1.45 -2.23 7.77
CA TYR A 110 -0.11 -1.64 7.91
C TYR A 110 0.77 -2.49 8.83
N ASP A 111 0.27 -2.79 10.02
CA ASP A 111 1.00 -3.59 11.01
C ASP A 111 1.34 -4.97 10.45
N ARG A 112 0.37 -5.61 9.81
CA ARG A 112 0.53 -6.93 9.22
C ARG A 112 1.59 -6.93 8.13
N PHE A 113 1.56 -5.94 7.24
CA PHE A 113 2.55 -5.84 6.17
C PHE A 113 3.96 -5.76 6.73
N TYR A 114 4.20 -4.88 7.71
CA TYR A 114 5.53 -4.72 8.28
C TYR A 114 5.98 -5.93 9.11
N ASN A 115 5.06 -6.63 9.75
CA ASN A 115 5.37 -7.89 10.42
C ASN A 115 5.74 -8.98 9.40
N ASP A 116 4.98 -9.10 8.33
CA ASP A 116 5.25 -10.07 7.27
C ASP A 116 6.58 -9.74 6.56
N LEU A 117 6.83 -8.48 6.27
CA LEU A 117 8.10 -8.03 5.69
C LEU A 117 9.28 -8.40 6.57
N ARG A 118 9.18 -8.12 7.87
CA ARG A 118 10.23 -8.45 8.83
C ARG A 118 10.50 -9.95 8.86
N SER A 119 9.45 -10.75 8.97
CA SER A 119 9.58 -12.22 8.97
C SER A 119 10.19 -12.75 7.69
N TRP A 120 9.85 -12.16 6.56
CA TRP A 120 10.37 -12.57 5.26
C TRP A 120 11.83 -12.18 5.08
N LEU A 121 12.27 -11.05 5.63
CA LEU A 121 13.66 -10.60 5.58
C LEU A 121 14.58 -11.42 6.49
N ASP A 122 14.05 -11.97 7.58
CA ASP A 122 14.79 -12.85 8.48
C ASP A 122 14.94 -14.23 7.86
#